data_0f0ef723d8e65ed6e5782c3884b035ec
#
_entry.id   0f0ef723d8e65ed6e5782c3884b035ec
#
_cell.length_a   1.000
_cell.length_b   1.000
_cell.length_c   1.000
_cell.angle_alpha   90.00
_cell.angle_beta   90.00
_cell.angle_gamma   90.00
#
_symmetry.space_group_name_H-M   'P 1'
#
loop_
_entity.id
_entity.type
_entity.pdbx_description
1 polymer ?
#
loop_
_entity_poly.entity_id
_entity_poly.type
_entity_poly.pdbx_seq_one_letter_code
_entity_poly.pdbx_strand_id
1 'polypeptide(L)'
;MKTIEDIILDFDQRNISSLRKHLPTNFCGEASHLILENPGTVLIATGFYILAGGAAETDGPPGAIALGDALNLLGYKVFYITDRYSKPFVEAISKDNKVIEFPICS
;
A
#
# COMPACT_ATOMS: atom_id res chain seq x y z
N MET A 1 13.98 8.59 -21.83
CA MET A 1 12.97 9.02 -20.83
C MET A 1 12.88 7.99 -19.70
N LYS A 2 12.86 8.46 -18.47
CA LYS A 2 12.69 7.57 -17.33
C LYS A 2 11.27 7.05 -17.26
N THR A 3 11.13 5.75 -17.04
CA THR A 3 9.82 5.12 -16.81
C THR A 3 9.43 5.28 -15.32
N ILE A 4 8.18 4.93 -15.00
CA ILE A 4 7.73 4.89 -13.60
C ILE A 4 8.62 3.93 -12.80
N GLU A 5 8.94 2.78 -13.38
CA GLU A 5 9.80 1.77 -12.76
C GLU A 5 11.19 2.33 -12.45
N ASP A 6 11.75 3.13 -13.35
CA ASP A 6 13.05 3.77 -13.13
C ASP A 6 12.98 4.75 -11.96
N ILE A 7 11.89 5.51 -11.86
CA ILE A 7 11.71 6.53 -10.82
C ILE A 7 11.58 5.89 -9.44
N ILE A 8 10.72 4.88 -9.30
CA ILE A 8 10.46 4.25 -8.00
C ILE A 8 11.64 3.42 -7.50
N LEU A 9 12.53 2.99 -8.39
CA LEU A 9 13.72 2.24 -8.01
C LEU A 9 14.97 3.11 -7.93
N ASP A 10 14.83 4.41 -8.11
CA ASP A 10 15.93 5.35 -7.93
C ASP A 10 16.25 5.48 -6.43
N PHE A 11 17.53 5.75 -6.11
CA PHE A 11 18.00 5.83 -4.71
C PHE A 11 17.69 4.59 -3.87
N ASP A 12 17.84 3.43 -4.46
CA ASP A 12 17.50 2.15 -3.83
C ASP A 12 18.53 1.77 -2.75
N GLN A 13 18.22 2.11 -1.50
CA GLN A 13 19.10 1.82 -0.35
C GLN A 13 19.00 0.39 0.15
N ARG A 14 17.94 -0.34 -0.25
CA ARG A 14 17.68 -1.71 0.20
C ARG A 14 17.94 -2.75 -0.87
N ASN A 15 18.52 -2.33 -1.98
CA ASN A 15 18.86 -3.20 -3.10
C ASN A 15 17.64 -3.93 -3.70
N ILE A 16 16.47 -3.32 -3.63
CA ILE A 16 15.25 -3.88 -4.24
C ILE A 16 15.38 -3.93 -5.77
N SER A 17 16.15 -3.00 -6.34
CA SER A 17 16.38 -2.96 -7.79
C SER A 17 17.02 -4.24 -8.33
N SER A 18 17.66 -5.05 -7.49
CA SER A 18 18.20 -6.36 -7.90
C SER A 18 17.13 -7.32 -8.36
N LEU A 19 15.87 -7.12 -7.94
CA LEU A 19 14.73 -7.92 -8.36
C LEU A 19 14.26 -7.58 -9.76
N ARG A 20 14.66 -6.43 -10.31
CA ARG A 20 14.13 -5.92 -11.57
C ARG A 20 14.36 -6.87 -12.72
N LYS A 21 15.49 -7.59 -12.74
CA LYS A 21 15.80 -8.58 -13.77
C LYS A 21 14.84 -9.77 -13.79
N HIS A 22 14.10 -9.97 -12.70
CA HIS A 22 13.12 -11.06 -12.55
C HIS A 22 11.68 -10.58 -12.81
N LEU A 23 11.49 -9.31 -13.12
CA LEU A 23 10.17 -8.69 -13.32
C LEU A 23 10.03 -8.22 -14.76
N PRO A 24 8.80 -8.10 -15.27
CA PRO A 24 8.56 -7.43 -16.54
C PRO A 24 9.13 -6.01 -16.51
N THR A 25 9.55 -5.50 -17.67
CA THR A 25 10.10 -4.13 -17.73
C THR A 25 9.07 -3.07 -17.35
N ASN A 26 7.78 -3.36 -17.56
CA ASN A 26 6.65 -2.50 -17.23
C ASN A 26 5.83 -3.05 -16.06
N PHE A 27 6.50 -3.48 -14.99
CA PHE A 27 5.80 -4.15 -13.88
C PHE A 27 4.70 -3.30 -13.24
N CYS A 28 4.83 -1.97 -13.24
CA CYS A 28 3.75 -1.09 -12.74
C CYS A 28 2.51 -1.16 -13.65
N GLY A 29 2.71 -1.17 -14.96
CA GLY A 29 1.62 -1.37 -15.92
C GLY A 29 0.96 -2.73 -15.75
N GLU A 30 1.74 -3.78 -15.59
CA GLU A 30 1.23 -5.13 -15.35
C GLU A 30 0.40 -5.21 -14.07
N ALA A 31 0.90 -4.61 -12.98
CA ALA A 31 0.16 -4.56 -11.71
C ALA A 31 -1.15 -3.79 -11.85
N SER A 32 -1.13 -2.66 -12.55
CA SER A 32 -2.32 -1.86 -12.80
C SER A 32 -3.36 -2.64 -13.62
N HIS A 33 -2.93 -3.35 -14.66
CA HIS A 33 -3.80 -4.20 -15.46
C HIS A 33 -4.45 -5.31 -14.62
N LEU A 34 -3.68 -5.93 -13.74
CA LEU A 34 -4.20 -6.98 -12.86
C LEU A 34 -5.36 -6.43 -12.00
N ILE A 35 -5.19 -5.24 -11.45
CA ILE A 35 -6.25 -4.60 -10.65
C ILE A 35 -7.45 -4.27 -11.53
N LEU A 36 -7.23 -3.64 -12.68
CA LEU A 36 -8.32 -3.18 -13.56
C LEU A 36 -9.11 -4.34 -14.18
N GLU A 37 -8.49 -5.48 -14.39
CA GLU A 37 -9.16 -6.67 -14.91
C GLU A 37 -9.96 -7.43 -13.83
N ASN A 38 -9.80 -7.06 -12.57
CA ASN A 38 -10.47 -7.73 -11.45
C ASN A 38 -11.22 -6.71 -10.58
N PRO A 39 -12.28 -6.08 -11.12
CA PRO A 39 -13.06 -5.10 -10.36
C PRO A 39 -13.80 -5.76 -9.20
N GLY A 40 -14.09 -4.96 -8.18
CA GLY A 40 -14.86 -5.43 -7.03
C GLY A 40 -14.31 -4.90 -5.72
N THR A 41 -14.04 -5.81 -4.78
CA THR A 41 -13.54 -5.48 -3.45
C THR A 41 -12.02 -5.60 -3.39
N VAL A 42 -11.39 -4.61 -2.79
CA VAL A 42 -9.94 -4.58 -2.58
C VAL A 42 -9.65 -4.45 -1.09
N LEU A 43 -8.75 -5.29 -0.61
CA LEU A 43 -8.23 -5.21 0.75
C LEU A 43 -6.82 -4.64 0.69
N ILE A 44 -6.60 -3.53 1.36
CA ILE A 44 -5.29 -2.88 1.42
C ILE A 44 -4.73 -3.03 2.83
N ALA A 45 -3.65 -3.78 2.94
CA ALA A 45 -2.96 -3.97 4.22
C ALA A 45 -1.87 -2.93 4.37
N THR A 46 -1.83 -2.29 5.52
CA THR A 46 -0.80 -1.31 5.86
C THR A 46 -0.56 -1.30 7.36
N GLY A 47 0.60 -0.79 7.76
CA GLY A 47 0.97 -0.65 9.15
C GLY A 47 2.34 -1.24 9.41
N PHE A 48 3.06 -0.60 10.29
CA PHE A 48 4.36 -1.08 10.76
C PHE A 48 4.65 -0.45 12.10
N TYR A 49 4.85 -1.28 13.12
CA TYR A 49 5.18 -0.78 14.45
C TYR A 49 6.68 -0.82 14.65
N ILE A 50 7.24 0.34 14.99
CA ILE A 50 8.68 0.50 15.19
C ILE A 50 8.99 0.32 16.67
N LEU A 51 9.54 -0.82 17.03
CA LEU A 51 9.83 -1.16 18.43
C LEU A 51 10.75 -0.14 19.09
N ALA A 52 11.80 0.29 18.39
CA ALA A 52 12.77 1.25 18.92
C ALA A 52 12.14 2.61 19.21
N GLY A 53 11.18 3.04 18.39
CA GLY A 53 10.48 4.30 18.57
C GLY A 53 9.22 4.20 19.42
N GLY A 54 8.74 3.01 19.71
CA GLY A 54 7.51 2.79 20.47
C GLY A 54 6.27 3.34 19.76
N ALA A 55 6.27 3.43 18.44
CA ALA A 55 5.21 4.04 17.66
C ALA A 55 5.04 3.38 16.31
N ALA A 56 3.86 3.55 15.71
CA ALA A 56 3.59 3.09 14.35
C ALA A 56 4.32 3.98 13.33
N GLU A 57 4.77 3.36 12.25
CA GLU A 57 5.32 4.08 11.10
C GLU A 57 4.23 4.90 10.43
N THR A 58 4.59 6.09 9.93
CA THR A 58 3.61 7.04 9.39
C THR A 58 3.69 7.25 7.89
N ASP A 59 4.61 6.61 7.18
CA ASP A 59 4.76 6.78 5.73
C ASP A 59 3.95 5.76 4.91
N GLY A 60 3.73 4.53 5.39
CA GLY A 60 2.94 3.53 4.71
C GLY A 60 1.45 3.89 4.59
N PRO A 61 0.77 4.26 5.70
CA PRO A 61 -0.67 4.55 5.65
C PRO A 61 -1.09 5.62 4.65
N PRO A 62 -0.39 6.77 4.50
CA PRO A 62 -0.78 7.75 3.48
C PRO A 62 -0.75 7.19 2.06
N GLY A 63 0.24 6.36 1.73
CA GLY A 63 0.31 5.70 0.42
C GLY A 63 -0.84 4.74 0.21
N ALA A 64 -1.19 3.96 1.23
CA ALA A 64 -2.33 3.05 1.20
C ALA A 64 -3.64 3.81 0.96
N ILE A 65 -3.83 4.93 1.65
CA ILE A 65 -5.03 5.76 1.49
C ILE A 65 -5.08 6.38 0.09
N ALA A 66 -3.95 6.87 -0.44
CA ALA A 66 -3.91 7.41 -1.79
C ALA A 66 -4.34 6.37 -2.83
N LEU A 67 -3.85 5.13 -2.69
CA LEU A 67 -4.28 4.03 -3.56
C LEU A 67 -5.77 3.73 -3.39
N GLY A 68 -6.24 3.65 -2.14
CA GLY A 68 -7.65 3.39 -1.84
C GLY A 68 -8.58 4.46 -2.40
N ASP A 69 -8.20 5.72 -2.29
CA ASP A 69 -8.99 6.83 -2.85
C ASP A 69 -9.09 6.71 -4.38
N ALA A 70 -7.99 6.39 -5.05
CA ALA A 70 -8.00 6.19 -6.49
C ALA A 70 -8.91 5.02 -6.89
N LEU A 71 -8.87 3.92 -6.15
CA LEU A 71 -9.71 2.75 -6.42
C LEU A 71 -11.18 3.04 -6.13
N ASN A 72 -11.50 3.80 -5.09
CA ASN A 72 -12.87 4.23 -4.83
C ASN A 72 -13.44 5.05 -5.99
N LEU A 73 -12.64 5.95 -6.56
CA LEU A 73 -13.04 6.75 -7.72
C LEU A 73 -13.33 5.86 -8.94
N LEU A 74 -12.68 4.72 -9.04
CA LEU A 74 -12.91 3.76 -10.11
C LEU A 74 -14.06 2.79 -9.81
N GLY A 75 -14.75 2.97 -8.69
CA GLY A 75 -15.91 2.17 -8.32
C GLY A 75 -15.60 0.91 -7.51
N TYR A 76 -14.36 0.76 -7.06
CA TYR A 76 -13.98 -0.37 -6.20
C TYR A 76 -14.47 -0.15 -4.77
N LYS A 77 -14.77 -1.25 -4.09
CA LYS A 77 -15.06 -1.24 -2.66
C LYS A 77 -13.75 -1.51 -1.92
N VAL A 78 -13.31 -0.55 -1.10
CA VAL A 78 -12.01 -0.60 -0.45
C VAL A 78 -12.16 -0.82 1.05
N PHE A 79 -11.41 -1.78 1.58
CA PHE A 79 -11.24 -2.00 3.01
C PHE A 79 -9.76 -1.90 3.34
N TYR A 80 -9.46 -1.31 4.50
CA TYR A 80 -8.08 -1.27 5.02
C TYR A 80 -7.93 -2.31 6.11
N ILE A 81 -6.79 -2.99 6.13
CA ILE A 81 -6.44 -3.94 7.18
C ILE A 81 -5.15 -3.45 7.82
N THR A 82 -5.16 -3.32 9.13
CA THR A 82 -4.00 -2.81 9.85
C THR A 82 -3.95 -3.40 11.27
N ASP A 83 -2.84 -3.18 11.95
CA ASP A 83 -2.67 -3.59 13.34
C ASP A 83 -3.30 -2.58 14.30
N ARG A 84 -3.37 -2.96 15.59
CA ARG A 84 -3.98 -2.11 16.63
C ARG A 84 -3.24 -0.78 16.84
N TYR A 85 -1.94 -0.73 16.57
CA TYR A 85 -1.14 0.48 16.77
C TYR A 85 -1.36 1.50 15.67
N SER A 86 -1.56 1.02 14.46
CA SER A 86 -1.78 1.88 13.29
C SER A 86 -3.26 2.21 13.07
N LYS A 87 -4.17 1.44 13.66
CA LYS A 87 -5.61 1.58 13.42
C LYS A 87 -6.15 2.99 13.66
N PRO A 88 -5.86 3.66 14.79
CA PRO A 88 -6.37 5.02 15.00
C PRO A 88 -5.92 5.99 13.92
N PHE A 89 -4.68 5.85 13.47
CA PHE A 89 -4.14 6.72 12.41
C PHE A 89 -4.80 6.44 11.06
N VAL A 90 -4.94 5.17 10.70
CA VAL A 90 -5.60 4.77 9.45
C VAL A 90 -7.06 5.20 9.46
N GLU A 91 -7.76 5.02 10.56
CA GLU A 91 -9.16 5.45 10.68
C GLU A 91 -9.29 6.97 10.52
N ALA A 92 -8.34 7.73 11.07
CA ALA A 92 -8.38 9.19 10.99
C ALA A 92 -8.26 9.71 9.55
N ILE A 93 -7.54 9.00 8.67
CA ILE A 93 -7.27 9.46 7.31
C ILE A 93 -8.04 8.69 6.23
N SER A 94 -8.70 7.59 6.57
CA SER A 94 -9.39 6.73 5.60
C SER A 94 -10.79 7.22 5.21
N LYS A 95 -11.27 8.27 5.82
CA LYS A 95 -12.63 8.81 5.58
C LYS A 95 -13.69 7.74 5.88
N ASP A 96 -14.53 7.39 4.90
CA ASP A 96 -15.66 6.50 5.09
C ASP A 96 -15.36 5.02 4.85
N ASN A 97 -14.13 4.69 4.49
CA ASN A 97 -13.75 3.31 4.23
C ASN A 97 -13.57 2.54 5.54
N LYS A 98 -14.00 1.28 5.52
CA LYS A 98 -13.90 0.42 6.70
C LYS A 98 -12.46 0.02 6.96
N VAL A 99 -12.06 0.10 8.23
CA VAL A 99 -10.75 -0.34 8.70
C VAL A 99 -10.92 -1.59 9.58
N ILE A 100 -10.23 -2.65 9.21
CA ILE A 100 -10.28 -3.93 9.89
C ILE A 100 -8.99 -4.09 10.70
N GLU A 101 -9.12 -4.40 11.97
CA GLU A 101 -7.95 -4.66 12.81
C GLU A 101 -7.50 -6.11 12.64
N PHE A 102 -6.24 -6.29 12.29
CA PHE A 102 -5.62 -7.61 12.24
C PHE A 102 -5.02 -7.91 13.62
N PRO A 103 -5.38 -9.04 14.26
CA PRO A 103 -4.91 -9.32 15.61
C PRO A 103 -3.39 -9.57 15.64
N ILE A 104 -2.76 -9.03 16.67
CA ILE A 104 -1.34 -9.30 16.95
C ILE A 104 -1.28 -10.49 17.91
N CYS A 105 -0.63 -11.55 17.45
CA CYS A 105 -0.41 -12.74 18.26
C CYS A 105 1.04 -12.74 18.73
N SER A 106 1.23 -12.92 20.01
CA SER A 106 2.56 -13.04 20.60
C SER A 106 2.99 -14.51 20.70
#